data_880494eba238dd1fb57b4a349c87e24e
#
_entry.id   880494eba238dd1fb57b4a349c87e24e
#
_cell.length_a   1.000
_cell.length_b   1.000
_cell.length_c   1.000
_cell.angle_alpha   90.00
_cell.angle_beta   90.00
_cell.angle_gamma   90.00
#
_symmetry.space_group_name_H-M   'P 1'
#
loop_
_entity.id
_entity.type
_entity.pdbx_description
1 polymer ?
#
loop_
_entity_poly.entity_id
_entity_poly.type
_entity_poly.pdbx_seq_one_letter_code
_entity_poly.pdbx_strand_id
1 'polypeptide(L)'
;GITGTNGKTTTVTMIRKILEKAGYNVLIGGNGGGGFEGYYDLILEAEKGDYDVMLIEVCDMTLDFCNYCFDFDIVGLTNIGNDHMNVHKSIENYKNTVKNFFKGKEVFISKYQDFKDEFESSARETNYFKETEYPLQLFGNFNKLDAGLASAISRKLGIDEPIIKDTLENFQPVEGRLKVLHLNDCDIFIGKSDNSSAIHSILEEKDFHAIFIGTPRVNEEDRLDILNEVVNHNPEVIVLFPGLEDTIDFAKMRLQSLNYNGRIEIANNLDEIVALVAEFSFEDAIFIGGNGQDAIIQIQIRLEEIIESINNSF
;
A
#
# COMPACT_ATOMS: atom_id res chain seq x y z
N GLY A 1 -16.04 5.89 1.25
CA GLY A 1 -15.16 5.20 0.27
C GLY A 1 -13.75 5.74 0.30
N ILE A 2 -12.74 4.86 0.30
CA ILE A 2 -11.33 5.25 0.21
C ILE A 2 -10.75 4.70 -1.09
N THR A 3 -10.27 5.58 -1.95
CA THR A 3 -9.69 5.24 -3.25
C THR A 3 -8.33 5.91 -3.46
N GLY A 4 -7.66 5.58 -4.55
CA GLY A 4 -6.36 6.08 -4.96
C GLY A 4 -5.40 4.95 -5.34
N THR A 5 -4.16 5.29 -5.69
CA THR A 5 -3.16 4.31 -6.11
C THR A 5 -2.60 3.53 -4.92
N ASN A 6 -1.98 4.20 -3.97
CA ASN A 6 -1.34 3.60 -2.79
C ASN A 6 -2.03 4.08 -1.50
N GLY A 7 -1.84 3.36 -0.37
CA GLY A 7 -2.30 3.78 0.95
C GLY A 7 -3.76 3.43 1.29
N LYS A 8 -4.57 2.95 0.36
CA LYS A 8 -5.99 2.62 0.58
C LYS A 8 -6.23 1.74 1.81
N THR A 9 -5.61 0.57 1.85
CA THR A 9 -5.78 -0.42 2.92
C THR A 9 -5.34 0.13 4.28
N THR A 10 -4.21 0.84 4.31
CA THR A 10 -3.69 1.47 5.53
C THR A 10 -4.67 2.51 6.05
N THR A 11 -5.13 3.42 5.18
CA THR A 11 -6.11 4.47 5.53
C THR A 11 -7.42 3.87 6.03
N VAL A 12 -7.99 2.88 5.31
CA VAL A 12 -9.22 2.18 5.71
C VAL A 12 -9.04 1.54 7.08
N THR A 13 -7.91 0.87 7.33
CA THR A 13 -7.64 0.23 8.62
C THR A 13 -7.48 1.25 9.75
N MET A 14 -6.84 2.40 9.49
CA MET A 14 -6.74 3.49 10.46
C MET A 14 -8.11 4.06 10.83
N ILE A 15 -8.94 4.39 9.82
CA ILE A 15 -10.30 4.90 10.04
C ILE A 15 -11.12 3.87 10.83
N ARG A 16 -11.09 2.61 10.43
CA ARG A 16 -11.78 1.53 11.14
C ARG A 16 -11.42 1.52 12.62
N LYS A 17 -10.12 1.45 12.94
CA LYS A 17 -9.65 1.39 14.34
C LYS A 17 -10.05 2.63 15.15
N ILE A 18 -10.05 3.82 14.54
CA ILE A 18 -10.50 5.05 15.19
C ILE A 18 -12.00 4.97 15.51
N LEU A 19 -12.81 4.55 14.54
CA LEU A 19 -14.27 4.45 14.70
C LEU A 19 -14.65 3.37 15.72
N GLU A 20 -14.05 2.18 15.63
CA GLU A 20 -14.27 1.09 16.60
C GLU A 20 -13.91 1.53 18.03
N LYS A 21 -12.79 2.24 18.20
CA LYS A 21 -12.38 2.79 19.50
C LYS A 21 -13.33 3.86 20.02
N ALA A 22 -13.99 4.58 19.13
CA ALA A 22 -15.05 5.54 19.47
C ALA A 22 -16.42 4.87 19.73
N GLY A 23 -16.52 3.55 19.60
CA GLY A 23 -17.72 2.77 19.90
C GLY A 23 -18.65 2.52 18.72
N TYR A 24 -18.23 2.84 17.49
CA TYR A 24 -19.02 2.58 16.28
C TYR A 24 -18.90 1.11 15.86
N ASN A 25 -20.02 0.55 15.39
CA ASN A 25 -20.03 -0.74 14.70
C ASN A 25 -19.71 -0.53 13.22
N VAL A 26 -18.53 -0.94 12.78
CA VAL A 26 -18.00 -0.66 11.43
C VAL A 26 -18.02 -1.91 10.57
N LEU A 27 -18.72 -1.85 9.44
CA LEU A 27 -18.59 -2.84 8.39
C LEU A 27 -17.49 -2.40 7.41
N ILE A 28 -16.48 -3.26 7.20
CA ILE A 28 -15.37 -3.00 6.30
C ILE A 28 -15.37 -4.01 5.16
N GLY A 29 -15.04 -3.58 3.96
CA GLY A 29 -14.89 -4.46 2.79
C GLY A 29 -14.51 -3.71 1.53
N GLY A 30 -14.70 -4.35 0.40
CA GLY A 30 -14.41 -3.81 -0.92
C GLY A 30 -13.23 -4.50 -1.58
N ASN A 31 -12.22 -3.78 -2.03
CA ASN A 31 -11.11 -4.30 -2.81
C ASN A 31 -10.23 -5.29 -2.04
N GLY A 32 -10.56 -6.55 -2.11
CA GLY A 32 -9.79 -7.65 -1.52
C GLY A 32 -8.95 -8.42 -2.53
N GLY A 33 -8.20 -7.75 -3.43
CA GLY A 33 -7.38 -8.45 -4.43
C GLY A 33 -7.73 -8.15 -5.89
N GLY A 34 -8.47 -7.06 -6.14
CA GLY A 34 -8.73 -6.53 -7.50
C GLY A 34 -9.97 -7.10 -8.20
N GLY A 35 -10.77 -7.93 -7.52
CA GLY A 35 -12.02 -8.48 -8.03
C GLY A 35 -13.27 -7.78 -7.50
N PHE A 36 -14.44 -8.25 -7.94
CA PHE A 36 -15.74 -7.75 -7.46
C PHE A 36 -16.25 -8.51 -6.24
N GLU A 37 -15.66 -9.64 -5.89
CA GLU A 37 -16.10 -10.54 -4.83
C GLU A 37 -16.19 -9.83 -3.47
N GLY A 38 -15.18 -9.04 -3.11
CA GLY A 38 -15.18 -8.32 -1.83
C GLY A 38 -16.29 -7.28 -1.70
N TYR A 39 -16.77 -6.68 -2.80
CA TYR A 39 -17.94 -5.80 -2.77
C TYR A 39 -19.24 -6.58 -2.62
N TYR A 40 -19.33 -7.74 -3.27
CA TYR A 40 -20.47 -8.61 -3.14
C TYR A 40 -20.62 -9.14 -1.71
N ASP A 41 -19.53 -9.62 -1.13
CA ASP A 41 -19.50 -10.08 0.26
C ASP A 41 -19.88 -8.97 1.25
N LEU A 42 -19.41 -7.75 1.00
CA LEU A 42 -19.77 -6.57 1.78
C LEU A 42 -21.28 -6.29 1.77
N ILE A 43 -21.92 -6.37 0.59
CA ILE A 43 -23.37 -6.18 0.45
C ILE A 43 -24.14 -7.27 1.21
N LEU A 44 -23.72 -8.52 1.07
CA LEU A 44 -24.36 -9.64 1.77
C LEU A 44 -24.19 -9.55 3.29
N GLU A 45 -23.05 -9.06 3.75
CA GLU A 45 -22.80 -8.89 5.19
C GLU A 45 -23.61 -7.72 5.75
N ALA A 46 -23.77 -6.64 4.97
CA ALA A 46 -24.58 -5.49 5.38
C ALA A 46 -26.05 -5.84 5.65
N GLU A 47 -26.58 -6.90 5.00
CA GLU A 47 -27.95 -7.38 5.23
C GLU A 47 -28.11 -8.14 6.56
N LYS A 48 -27.00 -8.58 7.18
CA LYS A 48 -27.04 -9.46 8.36
C LYS A 48 -26.98 -8.72 9.70
N GLY A 49 -26.59 -7.47 9.72
CA GLY A 49 -26.35 -6.74 10.95
C GLY A 49 -26.68 -5.26 10.87
N ASP A 50 -26.73 -4.62 12.04
CA ASP A 50 -26.87 -3.18 12.16
C ASP A 50 -25.47 -2.57 12.27
N TYR A 51 -25.07 -1.79 11.29
CA TYR A 51 -23.79 -1.10 11.22
C TYR A 51 -24.01 0.42 11.23
N ASP A 52 -23.18 1.13 11.99
CA ASP A 52 -23.21 2.59 12.02
C ASP A 52 -22.50 3.20 10.80
N VAL A 53 -21.43 2.53 10.35
CA VAL A 53 -20.59 2.97 9.22
C VAL A 53 -20.23 1.78 8.33
N MET A 54 -20.42 1.97 7.03
CA MET A 54 -19.85 1.09 6.01
C MET A 54 -18.59 1.78 5.43
N LEU A 55 -17.43 1.15 5.61
CA LEU A 55 -16.14 1.66 5.16
C LEU A 55 -15.62 0.79 4.02
N ILE A 56 -15.51 1.37 2.83
CA ILE A 56 -15.24 0.63 1.60
C ILE A 56 -13.88 1.01 1.04
N GLU A 57 -12.98 0.03 0.88
CA GLU A 57 -11.79 0.17 0.05
C GLU A 57 -12.19 0.07 -1.42
N VAL A 58 -12.06 1.15 -2.17
CA VAL A 58 -12.47 1.23 -3.57
C VAL A 58 -11.25 1.17 -4.48
N CYS A 59 -11.16 0.09 -5.27
CA CYS A 59 -10.13 -0.03 -6.31
C CYS A 59 -10.35 1.01 -7.41
N ASP A 60 -9.27 1.61 -7.88
CA ASP A 60 -9.28 2.56 -8.99
C ASP A 60 -9.87 1.98 -10.29
N MET A 61 -9.72 0.67 -10.51
CA MET A 61 -10.31 -0.03 -11.67
C MET A 61 -11.82 -0.25 -11.54
N THR A 62 -12.40 -0.12 -10.35
CA THR A 62 -13.82 -0.44 -10.10
C THR A 62 -14.66 0.78 -9.70
N LEU A 63 -14.14 2.00 -9.90
CA LEU A 63 -14.81 3.25 -9.51
C LEU A 63 -16.22 3.38 -10.11
N ASP A 64 -16.40 3.07 -11.40
CA ASP A 64 -17.71 3.15 -12.05
C ASP A 64 -18.69 2.11 -11.49
N PHE A 65 -18.22 0.90 -11.23
CA PHE A 65 -19.03 -0.14 -10.57
C PHE A 65 -19.45 0.29 -9.16
N CYS A 66 -18.51 0.77 -8.36
CA CYS A 66 -18.80 1.23 -7.01
C CYS A 66 -19.75 2.43 -7.00
N ASN A 67 -19.62 3.34 -7.97
CA ASN A 67 -20.52 4.47 -8.13
C ASN A 67 -21.96 4.05 -8.48
N TYR A 68 -22.13 2.91 -9.12
CA TYR A 68 -23.42 2.33 -9.43
C TYR A 68 -24.04 1.59 -8.22
N CYS A 69 -23.19 0.87 -7.45
CA CYS A 69 -23.66 -0.03 -6.38
C CYS A 69 -23.82 0.66 -5.03
N PHE A 70 -23.10 1.75 -4.76
CA PHE A 70 -23.04 2.40 -3.44
C PHE A 70 -23.30 3.91 -3.54
N ASP A 71 -24.04 4.41 -2.57
CA ASP A 71 -24.23 5.86 -2.37
C ASP A 71 -23.27 6.34 -1.27
N PHE A 72 -22.16 6.95 -1.66
CA PHE A 72 -21.12 7.38 -0.74
C PHE A 72 -21.41 8.77 -0.17
N ASP A 73 -21.49 8.92 1.13
CA ASP A 73 -21.56 10.22 1.81
C ASP A 73 -20.23 10.96 1.71
N ILE A 74 -19.13 10.23 1.96
CA ILE A 74 -17.76 10.74 1.98
C ILE A 74 -16.86 9.85 1.15
N VAL A 75 -15.97 10.48 0.39
CA VAL A 75 -14.89 9.79 -0.36
C VAL A 75 -13.54 10.40 0.00
N GLY A 76 -12.57 9.55 0.33
CA GLY A 76 -11.18 9.94 0.51
C GLY A 76 -10.32 9.50 -0.66
N LEU A 77 -9.47 10.41 -1.18
CA LEU A 77 -8.45 10.13 -2.16
C LEU A 77 -7.08 10.10 -1.48
N THR A 78 -6.42 8.97 -1.48
CA THR A 78 -5.05 8.86 -0.92
C THR A 78 -4.04 9.57 -1.81
N ASN A 79 -3.90 9.13 -3.05
CA ASN A 79 -3.03 9.72 -4.08
C ASN A 79 -3.40 9.21 -5.47
N ILE A 80 -2.81 9.82 -6.50
CA ILE A 80 -2.85 9.33 -7.89
C ILE A 80 -1.42 9.13 -8.36
N GLY A 81 -1.11 7.95 -8.83
CA GLY A 81 0.18 7.55 -9.39
C GLY A 81 0.02 6.60 -10.57
N ASN A 82 1.13 6.19 -11.14
CA ASN A 82 1.15 5.25 -12.25
C ASN A 82 0.92 3.82 -11.72
N ASP A 83 -0.31 3.36 -11.79
CA ASP A 83 -0.69 1.96 -11.55
C ASP A 83 -1.85 1.59 -12.49
N HIS A 84 -2.00 0.31 -12.80
CA HIS A 84 -3.03 -0.21 -13.69
C HIS A 84 -3.13 0.51 -15.06
N MET A 85 -2.00 0.97 -15.61
CA MET A 85 -2.00 1.68 -16.90
C MET A 85 -2.42 0.78 -18.07
N ASN A 86 -2.33 -0.53 -17.91
CA ASN A 86 -2.94 -1.50 -18.83
C ASN A 86 -4.48 -1.36 -18.91
N VAL A 87 -5.12 -0.89 -17.83
CA VAL A 87 -6.57 -0.62 -17.75
C VAL A 87 -6.88 0.85 -18.09
N HIS A 88 -6.27 1.78 -17.37
CA HIS A 88 -6.53 3.22 -17.53
C HIS A 88 -6.01 3.81 -18.85
N LYS A 89 -5.01 3.18 -19.47
CA LYS A 89 -4.31 3.62 -20.70
C LYS A 89 -3.51 4.92 -20.54
N SER A 90 -3.90 5.82 -19.65
CA SER A 90 -3.16 7.05 -19.35
C SER A 90 -3.57 7.61 -17.97
N ILE A 91 -2.68 8.41 -17.39
CA ILE A 91 -2.96 9.14 -16.14
C ILE A 91 -4.16 10.09 -16.30
N GLU A 92 -4.35 10.66 -17.49
CA GLU A 92 -5.47 11.54 -17.76
C GLU A 92 -6.82 10.79 -17.74
N ASN A 93 -6.88 9.57 -18.29
CA ASN A 93 -8.06 8.73 -18.19
C ASN A 93 -8.33 8.34 -16.74
N TYR A 94 -7.30 7.98 -15.97
CA TYR A 94 -7.44 7.69 -14.56
C TYR A 94 -8.04 8.89 -13.81
N LYS A 95 -7.49 10.10 -13.99
CA LYS A 95 -8.03 11.33 -13.42
C LYS A 95 -9.50 11.54 -13.78
N ASN A 96 -9.87 11.31 -15.04
CA ASN A 96 -11.25 11.46 -15.51
C ASN A 96 -12.20 10.45 -14.84
N THR A 97 -11.76 9.23 -14.61
CA THR A 97 -12.52 8.22 -13.88
C THR A 97 -12.74 8.66 -12.43
N VAL A 98 -11.70 9.17 -11.76
CA VAL A 98 -11.80 9.73 -10.41
C VAL A 98 -12.74 10.94 -10.35
N LYS A 99 -12.64 11.87 -11.31
CA LYS A 99 -13.58 13.02 -11.42
C LYS A 99 -15.03 12.57 -11.53
N ASN A 100 -15.30 11.55 -12.33
CA ASN A 100 -16.64 10.99 -12.47
C ASN A 100 -17.12 10.37 -11.15
N PHE A 101 -16.25 9.66 -10.46
CA PHE A 101 -16.56 9.07 -9.16
C PHE A 101 -16.85 10.14 -8.07
N PHE A 102 -16.23 11.30 -8.14
CA PHE A 102 -16.43 12.40 -7.17
C PHE A 102 -17.71 13.17 -7.35
N LYS A 103 -18.39 13.07 -8.51
CA LYS A 103 -19.59 13.84 -8.80
C LYS A 103 -20.66 13.68 -7.71
N GLY A 104 -21.08 14.82 -7.18
CA GLY A 104 -22.15 14.89 -6.16
C GLY A 104 -21.74 14.44 -4.75
N LYS A 105 -20.50 14.07 -4.52
CA LYS A 105 -20.00 13.58 -3.23
C LYS A 105 -19.22 14.64 -2.48
N GLU A 106 -19.13 14.47 -1.15
CA GLU A 106 -18.15 15.17 -0.33
C GLU A 106 -16.82 14.41 -0.41
N VAL A 107 -15.74 15.11 -0.76
CA VAL A 107 -14.44 14.48 -0.99
C VAL A 107 -13.35 15.06 -0.09
N PHE A 108 -12.39 14.21 0.27
CA PHE A 108 -11.18 14.57 0.99
C PHE A 108 -9.97 14.34 0.08
N ILE A 109 -9.19 15.38 -0.19
CA ILE A 109 -8.05 15.37 -1.10
C ILE A 109 -6.85 15.97 -0.39
N SER A 110 -5.65 15.41 -0.59
CA SER A 110 -4.43 16.02 -0.07
C SER A 110 -4.23 17.41 -0.68
N LYS A 111 -3.90 18.41 0.15
CA LYS A 111 -3.55 19.75 -0.33
C LYS A 111 -2.30 19.77 -1.23
N TYR A 112 -1.49 18.71 -1.17
CA TYR A 112 -0.28 18.52 -1.99
C TYR A 112 -0.56 17.73 -3.27
N GLN A 113 -1.80 17.21 -3.46
CA GLN A 113 -2.15 16.47 -4.64
C GLN A 113 -2.04 17.36 -5.88
N ASP A 114 -1.23 16.93 -6.83
CA ASP A 114 -1.26 17.48 -8.17
C ASP A 114 -2.67 17.31 -8.75
N PHE A 115 -3.13 18.22 -9.56
CA PHE A 115 -4.48 18.19 -10.17
C PHE A 115 -5.66 18.40 -9.18
N LYS A 116 -5.43 18.78 -7.92
CA LYS A 116 -6.50 19.01 -6.94
C LYS A 116 -7.61 19.94 -7.46
N ASP A 117 -7.24 21.02 -8.14
CA ASP A 117 -8.20 22.00 -8.67
C ASP A 117 -9.15 21.38 -9.72
N GLU A 118 -8.67 20.37 -10.45
CA GLU A 118 -9.50 19.63 -11.40
C GLU A 118 -10.54 18.74 -10.69
N PHE A 119 -10.18 18.18 -9.54
CA PHE A 119 -11.08 17.34 -8.73
C PHE A 119 -12.11 18.17 -7.97
N GLU A 120 -11.71 19.36 -7.48
CA GLU A 120 -12.57 20.28 -6.75
C GLU A 120 -13.81 20.65 -7.56
N SER A 121 -13.66 20.90 -8.86
CA SER A 121 -14.77 21.27 -9.75
C SER A 121 -15.81 20.14 -9.94
N SER A 122 -15.49 18.92 -9.61
CA SER A 122 -16.36 17.74 -9.80
C SER A 122 -17.13 17.35 -8.54
N ALA A 123 -16.60 17.67 -7.36
CA ALA A 123 -17.19 17.32 -6.08
C ALA A 123 -18.36 18.25 -5.68
N ARG A 124 -19.24 17.77 -4.80
CA ARG A 124 -20.23 18.62 -4.12
C ARG A 124 -19.56 19.53 -3.11
N GLU A 125 -18.60 18.98 -2.37
CA GLU A 125 -17.81 19.65 -1.36
C GLU A 125 -16.41 19.04 -1.34
N THR A 126 -15.38 19.89 -1.23
CA THR A 126 -13.98 19.44 -1.16
C THR A 126 -13.36 19.86 0.16
N ASN A 127 -12.83 18.91 0.89
CA ASN A 127 -12.07 19.10 2.10
C ASN A 127 -10.61 18.75 1.85
N TYR A 128 -9.70 19.61 2.31
CA TYR A 128 -8.28 19.39 2.16
C TYR A 128 -7.67 18.85 3.45
N PHE A 129 -6.84 17.82 3.32
CA PHE A 129 -6.03 17.32 4.41
C PHE A 129 -4.54 17.52 4.14
N LYS A 130 -3.75 17.38 5.18
CA LYS A 130 -2.29 17.36 5.16
C LYS A 130 -1.80 16.15 5.98
N GLU A 131 -0.51 15.95 5.99
CA GLU A 131 0.15 14.99 6.87
C GLU A 131 -0.29 15.16 8.33
N THR A 132 -0.42 14.05 9.04
CA THR A 132 -0.62 14.08 10.48
C THR A 132 0.63 14.60 11.19
N GLU A 133 0.42 15.31 12.29
CA GLU A 133 1.49 15.75 13.20
C GLU A 133 1.75 14.72 14.31
N TYR A 134 0.94 13.66 14.41
CA TYR A 134 1.13 12.62 15.40
C TYR A 134 2.31 11.73 15.04
N PRO A 135 3.14 11.33 16.01
CA PRO A 135 4.16 10.32 15.77
C PRO A 135 3.48 8.99 15.41
N LEU A 136 3.96 8.39 14.34
CA LEU A 136 3.51 7.06 13.91
C LEU A 136 4.60 6.03 14.20
N GLN A 137 4.18 4.80 14.52
CA GLN A 137 5.09 3.66 14.61
C GLN A 137 5.32 2.99 13.23
N LEU A 138 4.93 3.67 12.16
CA LEU A 138 5.10 3.22 10.78
C LEU A 138 6.27 3.95 10.13
N PHE A 139 7.06 3.21 9.35
CA PHE A 139 8.06 3.81 8.48
C PHE A 139 7.39 4.52 7.30
N GLY A 140 7.97 5.66 6.91
CA GLY A 140 7.64 6.36 5.68
C GLY A 140 6.72 7.57 5.86
N ASN A 141 7.09 8.68 5.22
CA ASN A 141 6.29 9.91 5.25
C ASN A 141 4.94 9.74 4.53
N PHE A 142 4.84 8.81 3.57
CA PHE A 142 3.58 8.48 2.92
C PHE A 142 2.51 7.98 3.92
N ASN A 143 2.91 7.27 4.99
CA ASN A 143 2.00 6.87 6.06
C ASN A 143 1.46 8.07 6.86
N LYS A 144 2.19 9.20 6.92
CA LYS A 144 1.70 10.42 7.55
C LYS A 144 0.56 11.06 6.75
N LEU A 145 0.60 10.95 5.42
CA LEU A 145 -0.51 11.38 4.56
C LEU A 145 -1.73 10.48 4.74
N ASP A 146 -1.54 9.16 4.77
CA ASP A 146 -2.63 8.20 5.01
C ASP A 146 -3.30 8.45 6.37
N ALA A 147 -2.51 8.68 7.43
CA ALA A 147 -3.00 9.05 8.75
C ALA A 147 -3.65 10.44 8.77
N GLY A 148 -3.17 11.37 7.95
CA GLY A 148 -3.77 12.68 7.77
C GLY A 148 -5.17 12.59 7.17
N LEU A 149 -5.36 11.77 6.15
CA LEU A 149 -6.67 11.48 5.57
C LEU A 149 -7.60 10.80 6.57
N ALA A 150 -7.09 9.77 7.26
CA ALA A 150 -7.86 9.07 8.30
C ALA A 150 -8.32 10.03 9.42
N SER A 151 -7.43 10.92 9.88
CA SER A 151 -7.75 11.94 10.88
C SER A 151 -8.81 12.92 10.38
N ALA A 152 -8.68 13.40 9.15
CA ALA A 152 -9.59 14.40 8.59
C ALA A 152 -11.02 13.83 8.44
N ILE A 153 -11.16 12.61 7.94
CA ILE A 153 -12.45 11.93 7.83
C ILE A 153 -13.04 11.65 9.22
N SER A 154 -12.22 11.16 10.16
CA SER A 154 -12.69 10.87 11.52
C SER A 154 -13.18 12.13 12.25
N ARG A 155 -12.49 13.27 12.10
CA ARG A 155 -12.97 14.57 12.61
C ARG A 155 -14.30 15.00 11.99
N LYS A 156 -14.46 14.80 10.68
CA LYS A 156 -15.74 15.10 9.99
C LYS A 156 -16.89 14.25 10.53
N LEU A 157 -16.62 13.02 10.94
CA LEU A 157 -17.59 12.13 11.59
C LEU A 157 -17.81 12.45 13.08
N GLY A 158 -17.16 13.50 13.60
CA GLY A 158 -17.35 13.96 14.98
C GLY A 158 -16.57 13.18 16.03
N ILE A 159 -15.50 12.45 15.63
CA ILE A 159 -14.69 11.71 16.58
C ILE A 159 -13.74 12.65 17.34
N ASP A 160 -13.68 12.46 18.65
CA ASP A 160 -12.86 13.27 19.54
C ASP A 160 -11.35 13.10 19.26
N GLU A 161 -10.63 14.23 19.25
CA GLU A 161 -9.21 14.30 18.94
C GLU A 161 -8.31 13.35 19.78
N PRO A 162 -8.53 13.16 21.10
CA PRO A 162 -7.78 12.21 21.90
C PRO A 162 -7.90 10.76 21.41
N ILE A 163 -9.07 10.35 20.88
CA ILE A 163 -9.29 9.01 20.33
C ILE A 163 -8.49 8.84 19.03
N ILE A 164 -8.56 9.84 18.13
CA ILE A 164 -7.82 9.84 16.86
C ILE A 164 -6.32 9.75 17.15
N LYS A 165 -5.81 10.64 17.99
CA LYS A 165 -4.41 10.70 18.37
C LYS A 165 -3.91 9.36 18.93
N ASP A 166 -4.55 8.88 20.00
CA ASP A 166 -4.10 7.66 20.68
C ASP A 166 -4.18 6.43 19.77
N THR A 167 -5.16 6.36 18.86
CA THR A 167 -5.25 5.27 17.89
C THR A 167 -4.10 5.31 16.89
N LEU A 168 -3.76 6.49 16.37
CA LEU A 168 -2.71 6.62 15.35
C LEU A 168 -1.30 6.46 15.94
N GLU A 169 -1.04 6.99 17.12
CA GLU A 169 0.24 6.83 17.82
C GLU A 169 0.57 5.37 18.16
N ASN A 170 -0.45 4.54 18.34
CA ASN A 170 -0.33 3.11 18.64
C ASN A 170 -0.64 2.20 17.45
N PHE A 171 -0.83 2.77 16.25
CA PHE A 171 -1.18 2.00 15.06
C PHE A 171 0.00 1.12 14.62
N GLN A 172 -0.29 -0.19 14.46
CA GLN A 172 0.68 -1.16 13.99
C GLN A 172 0.55 -1.40 12.49
N PRO A 173 1.64 -1.76 11.79
CA PRO A 173 1.59 -2.10 10.37
C PRO A 173 0.51 -3.13 10.05
N VAL A 174 -0.20 -2.91 8.95
CA VAL A 174 -1.15 -3.89 8.42
C VAL A 174 -0.39 -5.03 7.79
N GLU A 175 -0.87 -6.26 7.97
CA GLU A 175 -0.28 -7.46 7.37
C GLU A 175 -0.09 -7.30 5.86
N GLY A 176 1.08 -7.70 5.37
CA GLY A 176 1.47 -7.52 3.96
C GLY A 176 1.80 -6.08 3.56
N ARG A 177 1.66 -5.10 4.45
CA ARG A 177 2.14 -3.72 4.25
C ARG A 177 3.51 -3.52 4.88
N LEU A 178 4.15 -2.40 4.56
CA LEU A 178 5.52 -2.15 4.97
C LEU A 178 5.70 -2.22 6.48
N LYS A 179 6.55 -3.14 6.90
CA LYS A 179 6.95 -3.40 8.28
C LYS A 179 8.47 -3.41 8.37
N VAL A 180 9.01 -2.98 9.48
CA VAL A 180 10.45 -3.07 9.78
C VAL A 180 10.68 -4.19 10.77
N LEU A 181 11.54 -5.12 10.42
CA LEU A 181 12.03 -6.21 11.28
C LEU A 181 13.52 -5.99 11.55
N HIS A 182 14.02 -6.49 12.67
CA HIS A 182 15.43 -6.38 13.04
C HIS A 182 16.04 -7.78 13.15
N LEU A 183 17.06 -8.04 12.36
CA LEU A 183 17.80 -9.31 12.39
C LEU A 183 19.30 -9.01 12.39
N ASN A 184 20.04 -9.50 13.39
CA ASN A 184 21.43 -9.13 13.63
C ASN A 184 21.58 -7.59 13.74
N ASP A 185 22.43 -6.98 12.93
CA ASP A 185 22.64 -5.52 12.89
C ASP A 185 21.84 -4.85 11.74
N CYS A 186 20.92 -5.57 11.10
CA CYS A 186 20.22 -5.15 9.89
C CYS A 186 18.75 -4.81 10.14
N ASP A 187 18.31 -3.70 9.57
CA ASP A 187 16.90 -3.36 9.43
C ASP A 187 16.33 -3.97 8.14
N ILE A 188 15.33 -4.83 8.27
CA ILE A 188 14.63 -5.46 7.14
C ILE A 188 13.29 -4.78 6.94
N PHE A 189 13.17 -4.03 5.85
CA PHE A 189 11.94 -3.37 5.43
C PHE A 189 11.18 -4.29 4.48
N ILE A 190 10.03 -4.78 4.90
CA ILE A 190 9.27 -5.76 4.12
C ILE A 190 7.82 -5.36 3.94
N GLY A 191 7.35 -5.31 2.70
CA GLY A 191 5.96 -5.01 2.39
C GLY A 191 5.66 -4.94 0.89
N LYS A 192 4.41 -5.21 0.52
CA LYS A 192 3.96 -5.10 -0.85
C LYS A 192 4.18 -3.68 -1.39
N SER A 193 4.85 -3.57 -2.53
CA SER A 193 5.18 -2.33 -3.23
C SER A 193 5.31 -2.62 -4.73
N ASP A 194 4.16 -2.86 -5.35
CA ASP A 194 4.03 -3.42 -6.68
C ASP A 194 3.90 -2.39 -7.81
N ASN A 195 4.22 -1.12 -7.53
CA ASN A 195 4.30 -0.07 -8.54
C ASN A 195 5.47 0.90 -8.26
N SER A 196 5.90 1.61 -9.31
CA SER A 196 7.06 2.50 -9.25
C SER A 196 6.94 3.59 -8.18
N SER A 197 5.75 4.16 -8.00
CA SER A 197 5.52 5.21 -7.01
C SER A 197 5.70 4.72 -5.57
N ALA A 198 5.25 3.48 -5.27
CA ALA A 198 5.42 2.88 -3.96
C ALA A 198 6.91 2.58 -3.65
N ILE A 199 7.62 1.98 -4.61
CA ILE A 199 9.07 1.71 -4.50
C ILE A 199 9.84 3.03 -4.32
N HIS A 200 9.59 4.01 -5.19
CA HIS A 200 10.23 5.33 -5.15
C HIS A 200 10.11 5.97 -3.76
N SER A 201 8.90 6.00 -3.19
CA SER A 201 8.65 6.58 -1.87
C SER A 201 9.43 5.91 -0.74
N ILE A 202 9.73 4.62 -0.86
CA ILE A 202 10.54 3.88 0.12
C ILE A 202 12.03 4.18 -0.07
N LEU A 203 12.50 4.15 -1.33
CA LEU A 203 13.90 4.34 -1.67
C LEU A 203 14.38 5.78 -1.47
N GLU A 204 13.49 6.78 -1.49
CA GLU A 204 13.84 8.16 -1.14
C GLU A 204 14.12 8.36 0.35
N GLU A 205 13.61 7.50 1.23
CA GLU A 205 13.71 7.67 2.68
C GLU A 205 14.83 6.86 3.33
N LYS A 206 15.33 5.82 2.67
CA LYS A 206 16.37 4.93 3.20
C LYS A 206 17.21 4.31 2.08
N ASP A 207 18.51 4.25 2.28
CA ASP A 207 19.42 3.48 1.43
C ASP A 207 19.39 1.99 1.80
N PHE A 208 19.44 1.13 0.78
CA PHE A 208 19.42 -0.32 0.92
C PHE A 208 20.58 -0.95 0.15
N HIS A 209 21.38 -1.78 0.81
CA HIS A 209 22.46 -2.51 0.14
C HIS A 209 21.93 -3.71 -0.65
N ALA A 210 20.87 -4.37 -0.20
CA ALA A 210 20.20 -5.46 -0.89
C ALA A 210 18.69 -5.21 -1.04
N ILE A 211 18.16 -5.43 -2.26
CA ILE A 211 16.75 -5.23 -2.58
C ILE A 211 16.20 -6.53 -3.19
N PHE A 212 15.17 -7.08 -2.55
CA PHE A 212 14.46 -8.28 -2.97
C PHE A 212 13.16 -7.88 -3.67
N ILE A 213 12.96 -8.34 -4.91
CA ILE A 213 11.82 -7.97 -5.74
C ILE A 213 11.05 -9.20 -6.20
N GLY A 214 9.78 -9.27 -5.76
CA GLY A 214 8.80 -10.23 -6.26
C GLY A 214 8.31 -9.87 -7.67
N THR A 215 8.26 -10.87 -8.56
CA THR A 215 7.93 -10.68 -9.97
C THR A 215 6.42 -10.64 -10.23
N PRO A 216 5.93 -9.89 -11.26
CA PRO A 216 4.53 -9.77 -11.63
C PRO A 216 4.02 -10.99 -12.41
N ARG A 217 2.74 -10.94 -12.85
CA ARG A 217 2.19 -11.89 -13.82
C ARG A 217 2.75 -11.66 -15.22
N VAL A 218 2.70 -12.69 -16.04
CA VAL A 218 3.14 -12.64 -17.45
C VAL A 218 2.45 -11.51 -18.25
N ASN A 219 1.20 -11.20 -17.95
CA ASN A 219 0.44 -10.15 -18.64
C ASN A 219 0.54 -8.75 -17.98
N GLU A 220 1.42 -8.57 -17.01
CA GLU A 220 1.61 -7.33 -16.25
C GLU A 220 3.08 -6.86 -16.33
N GLU A 221 3.69 -6.96 -17.53
CA GLU A 221 5.09 -6.60 -17.76
C GLU A 221 5.40 -5.12 -17.45
N ASP A 222 4.40 -4.24 -17.57
CA ASP A 222 4.49 -2.83 -17.16
C ASP A 222 4.83 -2.67 -15.67
N ARG A 223 4.49 -3.63 -14.83
CA ARG A 223 4.88 -3.64 -13.41
C ARG A 223 6.38 -3.92 -13.18
N LEU A 224 7.10 -4.36 -14.20
CA LEU A 224 8.58 -4.43 -14.14
C LEU A 224 9.25 -3.05 -14.16
N ASP A 225 8.49 -1.97 -14.39
CA ASP A 225 9.00 -0.60 -14.28
C ASP A 225 9.48 -0.24 -12.87
N ILE A 226 9.05 -1.00 -11.84
CA ILE A 226 9.63 -0.92 -10.49
C ILE A 226 11.16 -1.09 -10.49
N LEU A 227 11.69 -1.90 -11.42
CA LEU A 227 13.14 -2.13 -11.56
C LEU A 227 13.90 -0.88 -12.02
N ASN A 228 13.23 0.10 -12.65
CA ASN A 228 13.86 1.38 -12.97
C ASN A 228 14.23 2.13 -11.69
N GLU A 229 13.29 2.19 -10.72
CA GLU A 229 13.52 2.84 -9.42
C GLU A 229 14.63 2.12 -8.65
N VAL A 230 14.58 0.78 -8.64
CA VAL A 230 15.60 -0.05 -7.97
C VAL A 230 16.98 0.17 -8.56
N VAL A 231 17.11 0.17 -9.89
CA VAL A 231 18.40 0.41 -10.57
C VAL A 231 18.92 1.83 -10.36
N ASN A 232 18.02 2.83 -10.37
CA ASN A 232 18.38 4.22 -10.08
C ASN A 232 18.91 4.40 -8.66
N HIS A 233 18.38 3.63 -7.70
CA HIS A 233 18.86 3.59 -6.32
C HIS A 233 20.25 2.95 -6.20
N ASN A 234 20.61 2.08 -7.16
CA ASN A 234 21.90 1.43 -7.31
C ASN A 234 22.33 0.60 -6.10
N PRO A 235 21.51 -0.36 -5.62
CA PRO A 235 21.92 -1.27 -4.55
C PRO A 235 23.09 -2.14 -4.98
N GLU A 236 23.81 -2.73 -4.02
CA GLU A 236 24.88 -3.69 -4.31
C GLU A 236 24.33 -5.01 -4.86
N VAL A 237 23.17 -5.43 -4.33
CA VAL A 237 22.52 -6.70 -4.68
C VAL A 237 21.06 -6.51 -5.00
N ILE A 238 20.59 -7.11 -6.09
CA ILE A 238 19.19 -7.31 -6.40
C ILE A 238 18.90 -8.81 -6.34
N VAL A 239 17.92 -9.20 -5.52
CA VAL A 239 17.41 -10.57 -5.45
C VAL A 239 16.04 -10.63 -6.11
N LEU A 240 15.88 -11.50 -7.11
CA LEU A 240 14.60 -11.74 -7.78
C LEU A 240 13.96 -13.01 -7.23
N PHE A 241 12.65 -12.97 -6.97
CA PHE A 241 11.88 -14.13 -6.53
C PHE A 241 10.50 -14.18 -7.19
N PRO A 242 9.86 -15.38 -7.31
CA PRO A 242 8.50 -15.50 -7.79
C PRO A 242 7.54 -14.76 -6.87
N GLY A 243 6.90 -13.70 -7.37
CA GLY A 243 5.91 -12.91 -6.63
C GLY A 243 4.49 -13.40 -6.93
N LEU A 244 3.86 -12.86 -7.96
CA LEU A 244 2.55 -13.32 -8.45
C LEU A 244 2.68 -14.53 -9.37
N GLU A 245 3.68 -14.54 -10.23
CA GLU A 245 4.06 -15.64 -11.11
C GLU A 245 5.59 -15.68 -11.24
N ASP A 246 6.13 -16.81 -11.71
CA ASP A 246 7.55 -16.91 -12.02
C ASP A 246 7.85 -16.24 -13.36
N THR A 247 8.13 -14.95 -13.30
CA THR A 247 8.58 -14.14 -14.45
C THR A 247 9.99 -13.59 -14.23
N ILE A 248 10.83 -14.32 -13.51
CA ILE A 248 12.21 -13.94 -13.18
C ILE A 248 13.03 -13.66 -14.44
N ASP A 249 12.86 -14.45 -15.51
CA ASP A 249 13.61 -14.24 -16.75
C ASP A 249 13.28 -12.90 -17.41
N PHE A 250 12.03 -12.45 -17.39
CA PHE A 250 11.65 -11.11 -17.87
C PHE A 250 12.28 -10.01 -17.01
N ALA A 251 12.27 -10.19 -15.68
CA ALA A 251 12.91 -9.25 -14.76
C ALA A 251 14.42 -9.15 -15.00
N LYS A 252 15.13 -10.28 -15.24
CA LYS A 252 16.54 -10.30 -15.64
C LYS A 252 16.79 -9.54 -16.93
N MET A 253 15.97 -9.80 -17.96
CA MET A 253 16.08 -9.09 -19.23
C MET A 253 15.90 -7.57 -19.03
N ARG A 254 14.96 -7.17 -18.16
CA ARG A 254 14.78 -5.77 -17.82
C ARG A 254 16.01 -5.18 -17.15
N LEU A 255 16.59 -5.83 -16.13
CA LEU A 255 17.82 -5.37 -15.46
C LEU A 255 18.98 -5.24 -16.43
N GLN A 256 19.14 -6.19 -17.36
CA GLN A 256 20.15 -6.10 -18.42
C GLN A 256 19.93 -4.89 -19.33
N SER A 257 18.69 -4.62 -19.72
CA SER A 257 18.35 -3.45 -20.56
C SER A 257 18.60 -2.12 -19.84
N LEU A 258 18.53 -2.11 -18.51
CA LEU A 258 18.82 -0.96 -17.66
C LEU A 258 20.33 -0.82 -17.33
N ASN A 259 21.18 -1.71 -17.85
CA ASN A 259 22.63 -1.75 -17.58
C ASN A 259 22.97 -1.81 -16.09
N TYR A 260 22.18 -2.53 -15.28
CA TYR A 260 22.54 -2.77 -13.89
C TYR A 260 23.82 -3.61 -13.79
N ASN A 261 24.80 -3.12 -13.03
CA ASN A 261 26.13 -3.72 -12.91
C ASN A 261 26.39 -4.37 -11.55
N GLY A 262 25.43 -4.31 -10.63
CA GLY A 262 25.52 -4.97 -9.32
C GLY A 262 25.28 -6.48 -9.41
N ARG A 263 25.35 -7.13 -8.27
CA ARG A 263 25.09 -8.57 -8.13
C ARG A 263 23.60 -8.85 -8.31
N ILE A 264 23.25 -9.84 -9.12
CA ILE A 264 21.86 -10.34 -9.26
C ILE A 264 21.83 -11.77 -8.73
N GLU A 265 20.97 -11.99 -7.74
CA GLU A 265 20.69 -13.30 -7.17
C GLU A 265 19.25 -13.72 -7.47
N ILE A 266 19.00 -15.03 -7.38
CA ILE A 266 17.67 -15.61 -7.57
C ILE A 266 17.34 -16.48 -6.38
N ALA A 267 16.14 -16.31 -5.87
CA ALA A 267 15.54 -17.18 -4.87
C ALA A 267 14.27 -17.79 -5.44
N ASN A 268 14.21 -19.11 -5.58
CA ASN A 268 13.09 -19.80 -6.21
C ASN A 268 11.98 -20.20 -5.24
N ASN A 269 12.25 -20.09 -3.95
CA ASN A 269 11.34 -20.49 -2.88
C ASN A 269 11.62 -19.73 -1.59
N LEU A 270 10.72 -19.88 -0.61
CA LEU A 270 10.79 -19.18 0.67
C LEU A 270 12.08 -19.47 1.44
N ASP A 271 12.57 -20.70 1.44
CA ASP A 271 13.79 -21.07 2.19
C ASP A 271 15.03 -20.41 1.58
N GLU A 272 15.11 -20.29 0.25
CA GLU A 272 16.18 -19.58 -0.43
C GLU A 272 16.12 -18.07 -0.17
N ILE A 273 14.92 -17.47 -0.16
CA ILE A 273 14.74 -16.06 0.19
C ILE A 273 15.27 -15.81 1.60
N VAL A 274 14.84 -16.60 2.57
CA VAL A 274 15.24 -16.47 3.97
C VAL A 274 16.75 -16.69 4.15
N ALA A 275 17.33 -17.64 3.45
CA ALA A 275 18.78 -17.89 3.48
C ALA A 275 19.58 -16.66 2.98
N LEU A 276 19.13 -16.04 1.87
CA LEU A 276 19.77 -14.82 1.34
C LEU A 276 19.55 -13.61 2.26
N VAL A 277 18.36 -13.48 2.88
CA VAL A 277 18.13 -12.44 3.90
C VAL A 277 19.10 -12.62 5.05
N ALA A 278 19.30 -13.84 5.55
CA ALA A 278 20.26 -14.12 6.62
C ALA A 278 21.71 -13.86 6.19
N GLU A 279 22.08 -14.17 4.92
CA GLU A 279 23.40 -13.85 4.37
C GLU A 279 23.68 -12.35 4.37
N PHE A 280 22.69 -11.54 3.96
CA PHE A 280 22.84 -10.10 3.85
C PHE A 280 22.52 -9.33 5.14
N SER A 281 22.02 -9.98 6.20
CA SER A 281 21.60 -9.33 7.45
C SER A 281 22.75 -8.80 8.35
N PHE A 282 23.97 -8.75 7.83
CA PHE A 282 25.13 -8.16 8.51
C PHE A 282 25.51 -6.79 7.96
N GLU A 283 24.73 -6.28 7.03
CA GLU A 283 24.85 -4.94 6.45
C GLU A 283 23.67 -4.06 6.93
N ASP A 284 23.70 -2.75 6.60
CA ASP A 284 22.82 -1.74 7.21
C ASP A 284 21.33 -1.98 7.02
N ALA A 285 20.85 -2.23 5.80
CA ALA A 285 19.42 -2.39 5.54
C ALA A 285 19.11 -3.22 4.29
N ILE A 286 18.03 -3.98 4.38
CA ILE A 286 17.43 -4.78 3.30
C ILE A 286 16.02 -4.29 3.03
N PHE A 287 15.65 -4.20 1.75
CA PHE A 287 14.26 -4.02 1.34
C PHE A 287 13.74 -5.27 0.63
N ILE A 288 12.55 -5.73 1.01
CA ILE A 288 11.83 -6.86 0.41
C ILE A 288 10.46 -6.37 -0.04
N GLY A 289 10.22 -6.34 -1.35
CA GLY A 289 9.00 -5.78 -1.90
C GLY A 289 8.66 -6.31 -3.29
N GLY A 290 7.93 -5.50 -4.05
CA GLY A 290 7.47 -5.85 -5.38
C GLY A 290 6.10 -6.52 -5.39
N ASN A 291 5.89 -7.39 -6.36
CA ASN A 291 4.61 -8.07 -6.59
C ASN A 291 4.46 -9.32 -5.72
N GLY A 292 3.21 -9.73 -5.46
CA GLY A 292 2.92 -10.98 -4.73
C GLY A 292 2.69 -10.78 -3.23
N GLN A 293 1.54 -10.21 -2.88
CA GLN A 293 1.18 -9.97 -1.48
C GLN A 293 1.29 -11.24 -0.62
N ASP A 294 0.82 -12.39 -1.11
CA ASP A 294 0.85 -13.65 -0.35
C ASP A 294 2.28 -14.13 -0.10
N ALA A 295 3.17 -14.02 -1.11
CA ALA A 295 4.59 -14.33 -0.95
C ALA A 295 5.24 -13.40 0.10
N ILE A 296 4.96 -12.10 0.04
CA ILE A 296 5.45 -11.11 1.01
C ILE A 296 4.98 -11.45 2.44
N ILE A 297 3.71 -11.81 2.63
CA ILE A 297 3.16 -12.22 3.93
C ILE A 297 3.88 -13.46 4.44
N GLN A 298 4.10 -14.48 3.61
CA GLN A 298 4.82 -15.70 4.00
C GLN A 298 6.26 -15.41 4.41
N ILE A 299 6.93 -14.50 3.70
CA ILE A 299 8.29 -14.06 4.07
C ILE A 299 8.27 -13.32 5.41
N GLN A 300 7.32 -12.41 5.63
CA GLN A 300 7.16 -11.69 6.90
C GLN A 300 7.01 -12.68 8.06
N ILE A 301 6.05 -13.61 7.97
CA ILE A 301 5.78 -14.59 9.01
C ILE A 301 7.04 -15.42 9.31
N ARG A 302 7.72 -15.90 8.27
CA ARG A 302 8.89 -16.75 8.43
C ARG A 302 10.07 -16.04 9.08
N LEU A 303 10.29 -14.77 8.72
CA LEU A 303 11.33 -13.96 9.34
C LEU A 303 11.00 -13.64 10.81
N GLU A 304 9.75 -13.35 11.14
CA GLU A 304 9.30 -13.14 12.52
C GLU A 304 9.53 -14.36 13.38
N GLU A 305 9.16 -15.56 12.92
CA GLU A 305 9.42 -16.83 13.62
C GLU A 305 10.92 -17.04 13.92
N ILE A 306 11.78 -16.73 12.96
CA ILE A 306 13.23 -16.84 13.12
C ILE A 306 13.74 -15.85 14.15
N ILE A 307 13.35 -14.59 14.04
CA ILE A 307 13.75 -13.53 14.99
C ILE A 307 13.28 -13.87 16.41
N GLU A 308 12.05 -14.32 16.57
CA GLU A 308 11.53 -14.77 17.86
C GLU A 308 12.32 -15.96 18.43
N SER A 309 12.68 -16.93 17.59
CA SER A 309 13.46 -18.09 18.01
C SER A 309 14.87 -17.73 18.49
N ILE A 310 15.50 -16.76 17.83
CA ILE A 310 16.82 -16.23 18.22
C ILE A 310 16.69 -15.51 19.56
N ASN A 311 15.71 -14.61 19.71
CA ASN A 311 15.51 -13.83 20.93
C ASN A 311 15.18 -14.69 22.14
N ASN A 312 14.51 -15.83 21.96
CA ASN A 312 14.17 -16.78 23.03
C ASN A 312 15.34 -17.72 23.38
N SER A 313 16.43 -17.70 22.61
CA SER A 313 17.60 -18.55 22.81
C SER A 313 18.70 -17.89 23.66
N PHE A 314 18.51 -16.62 23.98
CA PHE A 314 19.35 -15.79 24.85
C PHE A 314 18.59 -15.36 26.09
#